data_c4185600144b77276b4d38e95766243f
#
_entry.id   c4185600144b77276b4d38e95766243f
#
_cell.length_a   1.000
_cell.length_b   1.000
_cell.length_c   1.000
_cell.angle_alpha   90.00
_cell.angle_beta   90.00
_cell.angle_gamma   90.00
#
_symmetry.space_group_name_H-M   'P 1'
#
loop_
_entity.id
_entity.type
_entity.pdbx_description
1 polymer ?
#
loop_
_entity_poly.entity_id
_entity_poly.type
_entity_poly.pdbx_seq_one_letter_code
_entity_poly.pdbx_strand_id
1 'polypeptide(L)'
;YRFSIAWPRVLPRGRGVPSSRGLDFYDRLVDALLEAGIRPFPTLYHWDLPQALQDAGGWASRDTARAFVEYAELVSMRLGDRVRHWVTHNEPWCVAHLGHEVGEQAPGHRDPAEALRVAHHVLLSHGWAVPVLRRNSPAAEVGIVLNLVPATPASPSDPDRDATRAFDGFFNRWFLDPLSRGSYPEDAIADRVAKGHLPQGPLPFVEPGDLAAVATRLDF
;
A
#
# COMPACT_ATOMS: atom_id res chain seq x y z
N TYR A 1 17.04 -6.91 9.06
CA TYR A 1 16.66 -7.70 7.87
C TYR A 1 15.20 -7.45 7.49
N ARG A 2 14.95 -7.01 6.25
CA ARG A 2 13.60 -6.82 5.71
C ARG A 2 13.13 -8.10 5.01
N PHE A 3 11.92 -8.56 5.32
CA PHE A 3 11.27 -9.71 4.68
C PHE A 3 9.77 -9.45 4.57
N SER A 4 9.10 -10.14 3.66
CA SER A 4 7.63 -10.07 3.54
C SER A 4 6.95 -11.21 4.28
N ILE A 5 5.78 -10.90 4.83
CA ILE A 5 4.85 -11.91 5.36
C ILE A 5 3.81 -12.19 4.27
N ALA A 6 3.78 -13.42 3.78
CA ALA A 6 2.81 -13.83 2.76
C ALA A 6 1.41 -13.90 3.38
N TRP A 7 0.52 -12.96 2.99
CA TRP A 7 -0.85 -12.92 3.48
C TRP A 7 -1.59 -14.27 3.29
N PRO A 8 -1.53 -14.94 2.10
CA PRO A 8 -2.18 -16.22 1.93
C PRO A 8 -1.57 -17.36 2.77
N ARG A 9 -0.32 -17.23 3.24
CA ARG A 9 0.27 -18.18 4.18
C ARG A 9 -0.33 -18.08 5.58
N VAL A 10 -0.71 -16.87 5.99
CA VAL A 10 -1.28 -16.58 7.32
C VAL A 10 -2.80 -16.72 7.30
N LEU A 11 -3.45 -16.15 6.31
CA LEU A 11 -4.89 -16.21 6.07
C LEU A 11 -5.15 -16.70 4.64
N PRO A 12 -5.26 -18.03 4.39
CA PRO A 12 -5.35 -18.58 3.04
C PRO A 12 -6.51 -18.03 2.19
N ARG A 13 -7.60 -17.62 2.84
CA ARG A 13 -8.76 -17.00 2.20
C ARG A 13 -8.79 -15.47 2.35
N GLY A 14 -7.73 -14.87 2.87
CA GLY A 14 -7.65 -13.44 3.15
C GLY A 14 -8.31 -13.00 4.45
N ARG A 15 -9.27 -13.76 4.95
CA ARG A 15 -10.04 -13.56 6.20
C ARG A 15 -10.37 -14.88 6.86
N GLY A 16 -10.89 -14.81 8.09
CA GLY A 16 -11.43 -15.94 8.82
C GLY A 16 -10.38 -16.75 9.56
N VAL A 17 -10.34 -18.07 9.36
CA VAL A 17 -9.51 -18.96 10.16
C VAL A 17 -8.03 -18.84 9.74
N PRO A 18 -7.13 -18.44 10.65
CA PRO A 18 -5.72 -18.34 10.36
C PRO A 18 -5.04 -19.71 10.28
N SER A 19 -3.97 -19.78 9.50
CA SER A 19 -3.08 -20.94 9.45
C SER A 19 -2.08 -20.86 10.62
N SER A 20 -2.23 -21.74 11.62
CA SER A 20 -1.26 -21.85 12.71
C SER A 20 0.15 -22.14 12.19
N ARG A 21 0.28 -23.04 11.21
CA ARG A 21 1.58 -23.36 10.57
C ARG A 21 2.21 -22.14 9.89
N GLY A 22 1.38 -21.28 9.29
CA GLY A 22 1.83 -20.04 8.66
C GLY A 22 2.35 -19.05 9.70
N LEU A 23 1.63 -18.83 10.79
CA LEU A 23 2.05 -17.99 11.89
C LEU A 23 3.31 -18.52 12.58
N ASP A 24 3.35 -19.81 12.90
CA ASP A 24 4.50 -20.45 13.55
C ASP A 24 5.79 -20.36 12.72
N PHE A 25 5.67 -20.31 11.38
CA PHE A 25 6.83 -20.06 10.52
C PHE A 25 7.43 -18.68 10.76
N TYR A 26 6.60 -17.64 10.84
CA TYR A 26 7.07 -16.28 11.08
C TYR A 26 7.53 -16.05 12.52
N ASP A 27 6.94 -16.72 13.51
CA ASP A 27 7.47 -16.76 14.88
C ASP A 27 8.91 -17.24 14.90
N ARG A 28 9.16 -18.43 14.32
CA ARG A 28 10.53 -18.99 14.28
C ARG A 28 11.50 -18.11 13.49
N LEU A 29 11.05 -17.46 12.41
CA LEU A 29 11.90 -16.56 11.63
C LEU A 29 12.29 -15.32 12.45
N VAL A 30 11.31 -14.72 13.14
CA VAL A 30 11.56 -13.55 14.02
C VAL A 30 12.48 -13.93 15.17
N ASP A 31 12.25 -15.05 15.84
CA ASP A 31 13.10 -15.53 16.93
C ASP A 31 14.55 -15.76 16.46
N ALA A 32 14.73 -16.46 15.34
CA ALA A 32 16.07 -16.71 14.78
C ALA A 32 16.80 -15.41 14.39
N LEU A 33 16.10 -14.40 13.86
CA LEU A 33 16.70 -13.10 13.57
C LEU A 33 17.17 -12.40 14.87
N LEU A 34 16.31 -12.38 15.89
CA LEU A 34 16.61 -11.75 17.16
C LEU A 34 17.75 -12.47 17.90
N GLU A 35 17.79 -13.79 17.92
CA GLU A 35 18.88 -14.60 18.46
C GLU A 35 20.22 -14.29 17.76
N ALA A 36 20.18 -14.00 16.46
CA ALA A 36 21.33 -13.56 15.68
C ALA A 36 21.68 -12.06 15.85
N GLY A 37 20.96 -11.32 16.70
CA GLY A 37 21.14 -9.87 16.87
C GLY A 37 20.67 -9.02 15.68
N ILE A 38 19.85 -9.59 14.79
CA ILE A 38 19.34 -8.93 13.58
C ILE A 38 17.94 -8.38 13.85
N ARG A 39 17.72 -7.09 13.58
CA ARG A 39 16.41 -6.47 13.71
C ARG A 39 15.47 -6.91 12.57
N PRO A 40 14.27 -7.46 12.87
CA PRO A 40 13.28 -7.80 11.86
C PRO A 40 12.51 -6.55 11.37
N PHE A 41 12.32 -6.47 10.05
CA PHE A 41 11.51 -5.47 9.35
C PHE A 41 10.48 -6.19 8.46
N PRO A 42 9.40 -6.74 9.00
CA PRO A 42 8.38 -7.39 8.19
C PRO A 42 7.61 -6.39 7.33
N THR A 43 7.44 -6.73 6.06
CA THR A 43 6.54 -6.07 5.12
C THR A 43 5.26 -6.89 5.06
N LEU A 44 4.11 -6.29 5.42
CA LEU A 44 2.84 -7.01 5.52
C LEU A 44 2.27 -7.38 4.14
N TYR A 45 2.43 -6.51 3.14
CA TYR A 45 1.97 -6.78 1.80
C TYR A 45 3.07 -6.51 0.76
N HIS A 46 3.43 -7.57 0.03
CA HIS A 46 4.39 -7.52 -1.08
C HIS A 46 3.83 -8.27 -2.30
N TRP A 47 2.60 -7.87 -2.69
CA TRP A 47 1.89 -8.21 -3.93
C TRP A 47 1.20 -9.57 -3.96
N ASP A 48 1.19 -10.31 -2.86
CA ASP A 48 0.63 -11.65 -2.73
C ASP A 48 -0.79 -11.64 -2.15
N LEU A 49 -1.75 -11.08 -2.89
CA LEU A 49 -3.15 -11.03 -2.48
C LEU A 49 -3.75 -12.46 -2.47
N PRO A 50 -4.44 -12.88 -1.38
CA PRO A 50 -5.18 -14.13 -1.38
C PRO A 50 -6.20 -14.20 -2.51
N GLN A 51 -6.22 -15.31 -3.27
CA GLN A 51 -7.08 -15.47 -4.45
C GLN A 51 -8.56 -15.23 -4.14
N ALA A 52 -9.05 -15.65 -2.97
CA ALA A 52 -10.44 -15.44 -2.58
C ALA A 52 -10.81 -13.94 -2.44
N LEU A 53 -9.84 -13.07 -2.10
CA LEU A 53 -10.05 -11.62 -2.10
C LEU A 53 -10.02 -11.07 -3.52
N GLN A 54 -9.15 -11.60 -4.39
CA GLN A 54 -9.14 -11.21 -5.81
C GLN A 54 -10.45 -11.59 -6.48
N ASP A 55 -10.98 -12.78 -6.23
CA ASP A 55 -12.28 -13.25 -6.74
C ASP A 55 -13.47 -12.38 -6.27
N ALA A 56 -13.30 -11.74 -5.10
CA ALA A 56 -14.29 -10.80 -4.53
C ALA A 56 -14.09 -9.33 -4.95
N GLY A 57 -13.24 -9.07 -5.96
CA GLY A 57 -12.97 -7.74 -6.51
C GLY A 57 -11.60 -7.16 -6.20
N GLY A 58 -10.75 -7.89 -5.50
CA GLY A 58 -9.36 -7.51 -5.23
C GLY A 58 -9.21 -6.13 -4.59
N TRP A 59 -8.14 -5.43 -4.89
CA TRP A 59 -7.90 -4.07 -4.38
C TRP A 59 -8.86 -3.00 -4.94
N ALA A 60 -9.61 -3.31 -6.01
CA ALA A 60 -10.68 -2.43 -6.48
C ALA A 60 -11.88 -2.40 -5.51
N SER A 61 -11.99 -3.39 -4.62
CA SER A 61 -12.96 -3.43 -3.54
C SER A 61 -12.41 -2.82 -2.25
N ARG A 62 -13.16 -1.87 -1.66
CA ARG A 62 -12.82 -1.29 -0.35
C ARG A 62 -12.80 -2.34 0.78
N ASP A 63 -13.52 -3.45 0.61
CA ASP A 63 -13.51 -4.56 1.57
C ASP A 63 -12.15 -5.27 1.66
N THR A 64 -11.36 -5.24 0.62
CA THR A 64 -9.96 -5.72 0.66
C THR A 64 -9.11 -4.85 1.58
N ALA A 65 -9.32 -3.53 1.60
CA ALA A 65 -8.65 -2.65 2.56
C ALA A 65 -9.02 -2.99 4.01
N ARG A 66 -10.29 -3.31 4.29
CA ARG A 66 -10.72 -3.79 5.61
C ARG A 66 -10.10 -5.14 5.96
N ALA A 67 -10.07 -6.08 5.01
CA ALA A 67 -9.44 -7.39 5.21
C ALA A 67 -7.95 -7.27 5.52
N PHE A 68 -7.25 -6.31 4.91
CA PHE A 68 -5.85 -6.03 5.21
C PHE A 68 -5.66 -5.59 6.67
N VAL A 69 -6.56 -4.79 7.21
CA VAL A 69 -6.50 -4.37 8.62
C VAL A 69 -6.67 -5.55 9.56
N GLU A 70 -7.62 -6.46 9.28
CA GLU A 70 -7.82 -7.69 10.06
C GLU A 70 -6.56 -8.58 10.01
N TYR A 71 -5.93 -8.70 8.85
CA TYR A 71 -4.67 -9.40 8.68
C TYR A 71 -3.52 -8.73 9.45
N ALA A 72 -3.39 -7.41 9.35
CA ALA A 72 -2.37 -6.65 10.09
C ALA A 72 -2.56 -6.79 11.61
N GLU A 73 -3.81 -6.78 12.08
CA GLU A 73 -4.13 -7.02 13.50
C GLU A 73 -3.68 -8.41 13.96
N LEU A 74 -4.05 -9.45 13.21
CA LEU A 74 -3.67 -10.83 13.54
C LEU A 74 -2.15 -11.00 13.62
N VAL A 75 -1.41 -10.50 12.64
CA VAL A 75 0.05 -10.62 12.58
C VAL A 75 0.70 -9.81 13.70
N SER A 76 0.24 -8.58 13.94
CA SER A 76 0.82 -7.74 14.97
C SER A 76 0.47 -8.20 16.40
N MET A 77 -0.68 -8.81 16.62
CA MET A 77 -0.98 -9.49 17.88
C MET A 77 -0.03 -10.67 18.16
N ARG A 78 0.41 -11.36 17.12
CA ARG A 78 1.30 -12.52 17.23
C ARG A 78 2.77 -12.15 17.43
N LEU A 79 3.23 -11.09 16.75
CA LEU A 79 4.66 -10.73 16.68
C LEU A 79 5.01 -9.40 17.34
N GLY A 80 4.01 -8.60 17.76
CA GLY A 80 4.20 -7.24 18.22
C GLY A 80 4.92 -7.09 19.56
N ASP A 81 5.05 -8.17 20.32
CA ASP A 81 5.87 -8.25 21.53
C ASP A 81 7.38 -8.15 21.22
N ARG A 82 7.80 -8.53 20.01
CA ARG A 82 9.21 -8.65 19.56
C ARG A 82 9.56 -7.79 18.37
N VAL A 83 8.61 -7.53 17.48
CA VAL A 83 8.79 -6.71 16.26
C VAL A 83 8.47 -5.26 16.56
N ARG A 84 9.40 -4.36 16.22
CA ARG A 84 9.24 -2.91 16.39
C ARG A 84 9.04 -2.16 15.06
N HIS A 85 9.65 -2.63 13.98
CA HIS A 85 9.64 -1.93 12.70
C HIS A 85 8.68 -2.63 11.73
N TRP A 86 7.63 -1.93 11.32
CA TRP A 86 6.57 -2.48 10.48
C TRP A 86 6.48 -1.73 9.15
N VAL A 87 6.54 -2.45 8.05
CA VAL A 87 6.23 -1.93 6.72
C VAL A 87 4.86 -2.44 6.31
N THR A 88 3.93 -1.55 6.00
CA THR A 88 2.58 -1.95 5.60
C THR A 88 2.55 -2.51 4.18
N HIS A 89 2.97 -1.71 3.21
CA HIS A 89 2.98 -2.06 1.80
C HIS A 89 4.34 -1.86 1.16
N ASN A 90 4.64 -2.70 0.18
CA ASN A 90 5.72 -2.48 -0.77
C ASN A 90 5.15 -1.90 -2.05
N GLU A 91 5.61 -0.71 -2.42
CA GLU A 91 5.42 -0.07 -3.72
C GLU A 91 3.96 -0.09 -4.21
N PRO A 92 3.06 0.69 -3.59
CA PRO A 92 1.66 0.79 -4.01
C PRO A 92 1.48 1.14 -5.49
N TRP A 93 2.44 1.86 -6.08
CA TRP A 93 2.46 2.17 -7.51
C TRP A 93 2.48 0.90 -8.36
N CYS A 94 3.31 -0.09 -8.00
CA CYS A 94 3.36 -1.37 -8.73
C CYS A 94 2.03 -2.11 -8.66
N VAL A 95 1.40 -2.15 -7.48
CA VAL A 95 0.08 -2.76 -7.31
C VAL A 95 -0.96 -2.09 -8.20
N ALA A 96 -1.02 -0.76 -8.18
CA ALA A 96 -2.02 -0.01 -8.93
C ALA A 96 -1.69 0.03 -10.44
N HIS A 97 -0.50 0.50 -10.81
CA HIS A 97 -0.16 0.74 -12.21
C HIS A 97 0.15 -0.56 -12.96
N LEU A 98 1.10 -1.37 -12.46
CA LEU A 98 1.51 -2.58 -13.17
C LEU A 98 0.42 -3.65 -13.13
N GLY A 99 -0.35 -3.73 -12.03
CA GLY A 99 -1.42 -4.71 -11.88
C GLY A 99 -2.73 -4.34 -12.55
N HIS A 100 -3.10 -3.05 -12.58
CA HIS A 100 -4.46 -2.64 -12.94
C HIS A 100 -4.53 -1.59 -14.08
N GLU A 101 -3.46 -0.83 -14.38
CA GLU A 101 -3.47 0.14 -15.50
C GLU A 101 -2.89 -0.47 -16.78
N VAL A 102 -1.71 -1.11 -16.68
CA VAL A 102 -1.00 -1.68 -17.85
C VAL A 102 -1.09 -3.21 -17.94
N GLY A 103 -1.38 -3.89 -16.83
CA GLY A 103 -1.61 -5.33 -16.78
C GLY A 103 -0.36 -6.19 -16.94
N GLU A 104 0.81 -5.66 -16.58
CA GLU A 104 2.08 -6.40 -16.63
C GLU A 104 2.23 -7.38 -15.45
N GLN A 105 1.59 -7.07 -14.32
CA GLN A 105 1.56 -7.91 -13.13
C GLN A 105 0.13 -8.37 -12.81
N ALA A 106 0.01 -9.35 -11.92
CA ALA A 106 -1.30 -9.78 -11.44
C ALA A 106 -2.06 -8.59 -10.78
N PRO A 107 -3.38 -8.48 -11.00
CA PRO A 107 -4.26 -9.42 -11.68
C PRO A 107 -4.28 -9.30 -13.21
N GLY A 108 -3.53 -8.38 -13.82
CA GLY A 108 -3.43 -8.22 -15.26
C GLY A 108 -4.55 -7.37 -15.88
N HIS A 109 -5.20 -6.53 -15.07
CA HIS A 109 -6.23 -5.61 -15.55
C HIS A 109 -5.61 -4.44 -16.33
N ARG A 110 -6.40 -3.82 -17.23
CA ARG A 110 -5.99 -2.70 -18.07
C ARG A 110 -7.05 -1.61 -18.02
N ASP A 111 -7.26 -1.05 -16.85
CA ASP A 111 -8.24 0.00 -16.59
C ASP A 111 -7.62 1.11 -15.73
N PRO A 112 -7.28 2.27 -16.34
CA PRO A 112 -6.70 3.39 -15.61
C PRO A 112 -7.59 3.94 -14.47
N ALA A 113 -8.92 3.92 -14.65
CA ALA A 113 -9.84 4.39 -13.61
C ALA A 113 -9.87 3.42 -12.41
N GLU A 114 -9.83 2.11 -12.69
CA GLU A 114 -9.71 1.10 -11.65
C GLU A 114 -8.37 1.23 -10.91
N ALA A 115 -7.26 1.43 -11.63
CA ALA A 115 -5.93 1.59 -11.04
C ALA A 115 -5.86 2.75 -10.03
N LEU A 116 -6.51 3.89 -10.34
CA LEU A 116 -6.58 5.03 -9.42
C LEU A 116 -7.37 4.72 -8.15
N ARG A 117 -8.45 3.97 -8.27
CA ARG A 117 -9.24 3.46 -7.14
C ARG A 117 -8.43 2.46 -6.31
N VAL A 118 -7.71 1.55 -6.95
CA VAL A 118 -6.80 0.59 -6.30
C VAL A 118 -5.71 1.32 -5.53
N ALA A 119 -5.07 2.33 -6.12
CA ALA A 119 -4.07 3.15 -5.43
C ALA A 119 -4.64 3.73 -4.13
N HIS A 120 -5.86 4.28 -4.18
CA HIS A 120 -6.53 4.83 -3.01
C HIS A 120 -6.80 3.77 -1.94
N HIS A 121 -7.36 2.61 -2.30
CA HIS A 121 -7.68 1.56 -1.33
C HIS A 121 -6.43 0.95 -0.68
N VAL A 122 -5.32 0.83 -1.41
CA VAL A 122 -4.04 0.39 -0.85
C VAL A 122 -3.52 1.42 0.17
N LEU A 123 -3.53 2.72 -0.17
CA LEU A 123 -3.13 3.79 0.77
C LEU A 123 -4.07 3.87 1.97
N LEU A 124 -5.37 3.70 1.77
CA LEU A 124 -6.37 3.69 2.85
C LEU A 124 -6.16 2.53 3.80
N SER A 125 -5.87 1.33 3.28
CA SER A 125 -5.56 0.16 4.10
C SER A 125 -4.30 0.36 4.94
N HIS A 126 -3.28 1.05 4.40
CA HIS A 126 -2.13 1.51 5.16
C HIS A 126 -2.55 2.39 6.34
N GLY A 127 -3.27 3.47 6.05
CA GLY A 127 -3.70 4.43 7.08
C GLY A 127 -4.53 3.79 8.20
N TRP A 128 -5.42 2.86 7.86
CA TRP A 128 -6.20 2.12 8.84
C TRP A 128 -5.38 1.09 9.65
N ALA A 129 -4.34 0.51 9.05
CA ALA A 129 -3.49 -0.48 9.73
C ALA A 129 -2.53 0.16 10.75
N VAL A 130 -2.05 1.39 10.52
CA VAL A 130 -1.05 2.04 11.40
C VAL A 130 -1.49 2.10 12.86
N PRO A 131 -2.70 2.57 13.23
CA PRO A 131 -3.14 2.59 14.63
C PRO A 131 -3.27 1.19 15.23
N VAL A 132 -3.60 0.18 14.42
CA VAL A 132 -3.68 -1.23 14.87
C VAL A 132 -2.30 -1.76 15.20
N LEU A 133 -1.32 -1.53 14.34
CA LEU A 133 0.08 -1.92 14.55
C LEU A 133 0.64 -1.28 15.84
N ARG A 134 0.40 0.02 16.04
CA ARG A 134 0.84 0.75 17.23
C ARG A 134 0.17 0.27 18.52
N ARG A 135 -1.10 -0.12 18.44
CA ARG A 135 -1.81 -0.69 19.60
C ARG A 135 -1.25 -2.04 20.01
N ASN A 136 -0.93 -2.90 19.05
CA ASN A 136 -0.47 -4.27 19.32
C ASN A 136 1.06 -4.36 19.52
N SER A 137 1.82 -3.35 19.12
CA SER A 137 3.27 -3.24 19.29
C SER A 137 3.60 -1.86 19.88
N PRO A 138 3.68 -1.72 21.22
CA PRO A 138 3.76 -0.41 21.89
C PRO A 138 4.97 0.46 21.52
N ALA A 139 6.03 -0.15 21.00
CA ALA A 139 7.23 0.55 20.52
C ALA A 139 7.33 0.53 18.97
N ALA A 140 6.19 0.35 18.28
CA ALA A 140 6.18 0.24 16.84
C ALA A 140 6.62 1.54 16.14
N GLU A 141 7.57 1.40 15.25
CA GLU A 141 7.87 2.32 14.18
C GLU A 141 7.23 1.78 12.90
N VAL A 142 6.35 2.55 12.29
CA VAL A 142 5.54 2.11 11.15
C VAL A 142 5.82 2.98 9.93
N GLY A 143 6.09 2.32 8.81
CA GLY A 143 6.34 2.97 7.54
C GLY A 143 5.66 2.29 6.36
N ILE A 144 5.89 2.86 5.18
CA ILE A 144 5.47 2.35 3.88
C ILE A 144 6.63 2.50 2.91
N VAL A 145 6.84 1.53 2.01
CA VAL A 145 7.89 1.64 1.00
C VAL A 145 7.31 2.15 -0.31
N LEU A 146 7.81 3.29 -0.77
CA LEU A 146 7.49 3.87 -2.06
C LEU A 146 8.69 3.72 -3.02
N ASN A 147 8.40 3.44 -4.29
CA ASN A 147 9.38 3.39 -5.37
C ASN A 147 9.50 4.77 -6.05
N LEU A 148 10.07 5.75 -5.35
CA LEU A 148 10.20 7.11 -5.87
C LEU A 148 11.30 7.21 -6.93
N VAL A 149 11.03 7.92 -8.02
CA VAL A 149 11.97 8.15 -9.13
C VAL A 149 12.09 9.66 -9.36
N PRO A 150 13.28 10.25 -9.15
CA PRO A 150 13.50 11.66 -9.47
C PRO A 150 13.39 11.88 -10.98
N ALA A 151 12.69 12.94 -11.36
CA ALA A 151 12.52 13.31 -12.76
C ALA A 151 13.10 14.72 -12.99
N THR A 152 13.85 14.87 -14.09
CA THR A 152 14.38 16.15 -14.55
C THR A 152 14.02 16.37 -16.01
N PRO A 153 13.67 17.61 -16.42
CA PRO A 153 13.35 17.88 -17.81
C PRO A 153 14.59 17.68 -18.71
N ALA A 154 14.39 17.09 -19.87
CA ALA A 154 15.45 16.84 -20.85
C ALA A 154 16.04 18.13 -21.43
N SER A 155 15.22 19.21 -21.48
CA SER A 155 15.63 20.55 -21.88
C SER A 155 14.84 21.61 -21.10
N PRO A 156 15.23 22.90 -21.17
CA PRO A 156 14.47 24.00 -20.55
C PRO A 156 13.19 24.36 -21.30
N SER A 157 12.73 23.56 -22.26
CA SER A 157 11.48 23.78 -22.98
C SER A 157 10.25 23.52 -22.09
N ASP A 158 9.13 24.22 -22.39
CA ASP A 158 7.89 24.01 -21.67
C ASP A 158 7.35 22.58 -21.82
N PRO A 159 7.38 21.95 -23.01
CA PRO A 159 6.97 20.55 -23.15
C PRO A 159 7.75 19.57 -22.26
N ASP A 160 9.07 19.75 -22.11
CA ASP A 160 9.89 18.87 -21.25
C ASP A 160 9.61 19.11 -19.78
N ARG A 161 9.37 20.37 -19.37
CA ARG A 161 8.92 20.69 -18.01
C ARG A 161 7.55 20.08 -17.71
N ASP A 162 6.61 20.17 -18.63
CA ASP A 162 5.27 19.61 -18.46
C ASP A 162 5.31 18.07 -18.40
N ALA A 163 6.12 17.43 -19.24
CA ALA A 163 6.30 15.98 -19.21
C ALA A 163 6.89 15.53 -17.86
N THR A 164 7.88 16.27 -17.35
CA THR A 164 8.49 16.00 -16.03
C THR A 164 7.47 16.16 -14.90
N ARG A 165 6.71 17.26 -14.89
CA ARG A 165 5.64 17.49 -13.92
C ARG A 165 4.59 16.37 -13.96
N ALA A 166 4.15 15.99 -15.16
CA ALA A 166 3.16 14.92 -15.33
C ALA A 166 3.68 13.56 -14.85
N PHE A 167 4.94 13.23 -15.16
CA PHE A 167 5.59 12.02 -14.66
C PHE A 167 5.68 12.03 -13.13
N ASP A 168 6.19 13.09 -12.54
CA ASP A 168 6.31 13.24 -11.09
C ASP A 168 4.94 13.18 -10.39
N GLY A 169 3.93 13.85 -10.97
CA GLY A 169 2.55 13.79 -10.49
C GLY A 169 1.98 12.39 -10.46
N PHE A 170 2.23 11.62 -11.51
CA PHE A 170 1.74 10.24 -11.66
C PHE A 170 2.55 9.23 -10.84
N PHE A 171 3.89 9.30 -10.89
CA PHE A 171 4.76 8.28 -10.32
C PHE A 171 5.01 8.50 -8.83
N ASN A 172 5.32 9.74 -8.44
CA ASN A 172 5.73 10.07 -7.09
C ASN A 172 4.57 10.66 -6.27
N ARG A 173 4.03 11.83 -6.71
CA ARG A 173 3.13 12.65 -5.89
C ARG A 173 1.75 12.03 -5.70
N TRP A 174 1.28 11.18 -6.62
CA TRP A 174 0.02 10.45 -6.45
C TRP A 174 0.01 9.58 -5.18
N PHE A 175 1.17 9.09 -4.75
CA PHE A 175 1.33 8.27 -3.53
C PHE A 175 1.89 9.07 -2.36
N LEU A 176 2.85 9.96 -2.60
CA LEU A 176 3.54 10.71 -1.55
C LEU A 176 2.66 11.82 -0.94
N ASP A 177 1.92 12.58 -1.77
CA ASP A 177 1.13 13.70 -1.28
C ASP A 177 -0.03 13.27 -0.37
N PRO A 178 -0.82 12.21 -0.67
CA PRO A 178 -1.82 11.72 0.27
C PRO A 178 -1.25 11.31 1.63
N LEU A 179 -0.08 10.69 1.66
CA LEU A 179 0.59 10.27 2.89
C LEU A 179 1.14 11.43 3.71
N SER A 180 1.71 12.44 3.04
CA SER A 180 2.42 13.54 3.70
C SER A 180 1.57 14.79 3.89
N ARG A 181 0.59 15.04 3.01
CA ARG A 181 -0.23 16.27 2.96
C ARG A 181 -1.72 16.03 3.18
N GLY A 182 -2.18 14.78 3.10
CA GLY A 182 -3.59 14.44 3.19
C GLY A 182 -4.41 14.90 1.98
N SER A 183 -3.78 15.07 0.81
CA SER A 183 -4.46 15.47 -0.43
C SER A 183 -3.78 14.88 -1.65
N TYR A 184 -4.55 14.59 -2.69
CA TYR A 184 -4.01 14.25 -4.00
C TYR A 184 -3.52 15.51 -4.74
N PRO A 185 -2.47 15.42 -5.59
CA PRO A 185 -1.96 16.55 -6.36
C PRO A 185 -2.96 16.99 -7.42
N GLU A 186 -3.42 18.25 -7.35
CA GLU A 186 -4.48 18.81 -8.22
C GLU A 186 -4.11 18.76 -9.70
N ASP A 187 -2.84 19.03 -10.02
CA ASP A 187 -2.35 18.97 -11.40
C ASP A 187 -2.36 17.54 -11.96
N ALA A 188 -2.04 16.53 -11.16
CA ALA A 188 -2.13 15.13 -11.58
C ALA A 188 -3.59 14.67 -11.72
N ILE A 189 -4.51 15.16 -10.87
CA ILE A 189 -5.95 14.94 -11.05
C ILE A 189 -6.40 15.53 -12.38
N ALA A 190 -6.01 16.78 -12.68
CA ALA A 190 -6.36 17.46 -13.94
C ALA A 190 -5.85 16.66 -15.16
N ASP A 191 -4.62 16.14 -15.11
CA ASP A 191 -4.08 15.27 -16.16
C ASP A 191 -4.91 14.00 -16.37
N ARG A 192 -5.39 13.38 -15.29
CA ARG A 192 -6.22 12.17 -15.36
C ARG A 192 -7.63 12.45 -15.88
N VAL A 193 -8.19 13.61 -15.52
CA VAL A 193 -9.48 14.09 -16.07
C VAL A 193 -9.33 14.38 -17.58
N ALA A 194 -8.27 15.07 -17.99
CA ALA A 194 -8.01 15.37 -19.40
C ALA A 194 -7.84 14.11 -20.26
N LYS A 195 -7.32 13.02 -19.69
CA LYS A 195 -7.20 11.70 -20.34
C LYS A 195 -8.49 10.86 -20.27
N GLY A 196 -9.55 11.35 -19.63
CA GLY A 196 -10.81 10.62 -19.45
C GLY A 196 -10.74 9.46 -18.45
N HIS A 197 -9.72 9.42 -17.60
CA HIS A 197 -9.55 8.40 -16.57
C HIS A 197 -10.31 8.73 -15.28
N LEU A 198 -10.67 9.99 -15.07
CA LEU A 198 -11.47 10.48 -13.95
C LEU A 198 -12.58 11.41 -14.45
N PRO A 199 -13.75 11.43 -13.78
CA PRO A 199 -14.74 12.47 -14.00
C PRO A 199 -14.25 13.81 -13.47
N GLN A 200 -14.87 14.90 -13.91
CA GLN A 200 -14.69 16.20 -13.27
C GLN A 200 -15.35 16.20 -11.87
N GLY A 201 -14.73 16.92 -10.93
CA GLY A 201 -15.24 17.06 -9.57
C GLY A 201 -14.54 16.14 -8.56
N PRO A 202 -15.21 15.79 -7.46
CA PRO A 202 -14.64 14.95 -6.40
C PRO A 202 -14.23 13.57 -6.93
N LEU A 203 -13.16 13.03 -6.36
CA LEU A 203 -12.70 11.66 -6.68
C LEU A 203 -13.74 10.64 -6.21
N PRO A 204 -14.32 9.81 -7.10
CA PRO A 204 -15.50 9.00 -6.80
C PRO A 204 -15.25 7.85 -5.81
N PHE A 205 -13.98 7.55 -5.54
CA PHE A 205 -13.54 6.48 -4.64
C PHE A 205 -13.08 6.99 -3.27
N VAL A 206 -13.04 8.31 -3.07
CA VAL A 206 -12.64 8.95 -1.79
C VAL A 206 -13.87 9.25 -0.97
N GLU A 207 -13.96 8.69 0.23
CA GLU A 207 -15.03 8.96 1.19
C GLU A 207 -14.57 9.96 2.27
N PRO A 208 -15.51 10.63 2.96
CA PRO A 208 -15.16 11.52 4.08
C PRO A 208 -14.31 10.81 5.14
N GLY A 209 -13.17 11.41 5.49
CA GLY A 209 -12.23 10.89 6.48
C GLY A 209 -11.10 10.02 5.91
N ASP A 210 -11.18 9.55 4.67
CA ASP A 210 -10.16 8.69 4.08
C ASP A 210 -8.78 9.34 4.04
N LEU A 211 -8.71 10.55 3.53
CA LEU A 211 -7.42 11.25 3.39
C LEU A 211 -6.79 11.59 4.76
N ALA A 212 -7.62 11.84 5.77
CA ALA A 212 -7.12 12.00 7.14
C ALA A 212 -6.57 10.67 7.70
N ALA A 213 -7.18 9.55 7.36
CA ALA A 213 -6.65 8.24 7.73
C ALA A 213 -5.36 7.90 6.98
N VAL A 214 -5.31 8.18 5.67
CA VAL A 214 -4.10 7.96 4.83
C VAL A 214 -2.93 8.79 5.35
N ALA A 215 -3.15 10.05 5.72
CA ALA A 215 -2.13 10.97 6.25
C ALA A 215 -1.75 10.69 7.71
N THR A 216 -2.04 9.50 8.22
CA THR A 216 -1.61 9.13 9.57
C THR A 216 -0.09 9.23 9.69
N ARG A 217 0.40 9.70 10.87
CA ARG A 217 1.84 9.89 11.06
C ARG A 217 2.63 8.62 10.78
N LEU A 218 3.67 8.72 9.97
CA LEU A 218 4.68 7.71 9.70
C LEU A 218 5.95 7.98 10.51
N ASP A 219 6.72 6.91 10.74
CA ASP A 219 8.01 6.99 11.43
C ASP A 219 9.18 6.86 10.43
N PHE A 220 8.95 6.24 9.27
CA PHE A 220 9.90 6.14 8.15
C PHE A 220 9.19 5.87 6.83
#